data_e13bb6fe5d733c362d0e1633c02ec18d
#
_entry.id   e13bb6fe5d733c362d0e1633c02ec18d
#
_cell.length_a   1.000
_cell.length_b   1.000
_cell.length_c   1.000
_cell.angle_alpha   90.00
_cell.angle_beta   90.00
_cell.angle_gamma   90.00
#
_symmetry.space_group_name_H-M   'P 1'
#
loop_
_entity.id
_entity.type
_entity.pdbx_description
1 polymer ?
#
loop_
_entity_poly.entity_id
_entity_poly.type
_entity_poly.pdbx_seq_one_letter_code
_entity_poly.pdbx_strand_id
1 'polypeptide(L)'
;VNQPALNYHFGSKDGLYRQCAEAIVDRFALSMGESTAPAVEFLAAGGSDAARAHALLNGVMHGLVDTLVASTDAQVWSGFVAREMHAPGEAFAVLYDRLWQPGTELAAQLIHAARGGRGGIETARLEAAMLISNLVAFTSGRRVTKKIMGWQEIGPDQLAAVRRSIARQVDALVAVVPGDE
;
A
#
# COMPACT_ATOMS: atom_id res chain seq x y z
N VAL A 1 -24.19 -17.95 12.17
CA VAL A 1 -23.54 -18.57 10.98
C VAL A 1 -23.45 -20.06 11.26
N ASN A 2 -23.93 -20.91 10.33
CA ASN A 2 -23.98 -22.36 10.52
C ASN A 2 -22.58 -22.96 10.26
N GLN A 3 -21.92 -23.44 11.31
CA GLN A 3 -20.58 -24.02 11.27
C GLN A 3 -20.41 -25.20 10.29
N PRO A 4 -21.38 -26.12 10.14
CA PRO A 4 -21.35 -27.17 9.13
C PRO A 4 -21.33 -26.63 7.69
N ALA A 5 -22.06 -25.57 7.37
CA ALA A 5 -22.07 -24.95 6.05
C ALA A 5 -20.74 -24.27 5.73
N LEU A 6 -20.09 -23.64 6.72
CA LEU A 6 -18.74 -23.07 6.55
C LEU A 6 -17.70 -24.16 6.25
N ASN A 7 -17.74 -25.26 7.00
CA ASN A 7 -16.83 -26.39 6.76
C ASN A 7 -17.06 -27.04 5.39
N TYR A 8 -18.29 -27.10 4.90
CA TYR A 8 -18.59 -27.62 3.59
C TYR A 8 -18.03 -26.77 2.45
N HIS A 9 -18.14 -25.43 2.57
CA HIS A 9 -17.69 -24.51 1.51
C HIS A 9 -16.21 -24.17 1.58
N PHE A 10 -15.62 -24.10 2.76
CA PHE A 10 -14.25 -23.58 2.98
C PHE A 10 -13.28 -24.66 3.51
N GLY A 11 -13.77 -25.89 3.78
CA GLY A 11 -12.99 -27.00 4.29
C GLY A 11 -12.58 -26.84 5.77
N SER A 12 -12.08 -25.66 6.13
CA SER A 12 -11.62 -25.33 7.49
C SER A 12 -11.77 -23.83 7.77
N LYS A 13 -11.55 -23.45 9.04
CA LYS A 13 -11.45 -22.06 9.44
C LYS A 13 -10.30 -21.35 8.70
N ASP A 14 -9.16 -22.02 8.58
CA ASP A 14 -7.99 -21.47 7.90
C ASP A 14 -8.23 -21.32 6.40
N GLY A 15 -8.94 -22.28 5.76
CA GLY A 15 -9.41 -22.17 4.38
C GLY A 15 -10.29 -20.95 4.14
N LEU A 16 -11.22 -20.64 5.08
CA LEU A 16 -12.03 -19.42 5.03
C LEU A 16 -11.15 -18.17 5.11
N TYR A 17 -10.20 -18.14 6.05
CA TYR A 17 -9.30 -16.98 6.21
C TYR A 17 -8.46 -16.74 4.96
N ARG A 18 -7.93 -17.80 4.37
CA ARG A 18 -7.20 -17.73 3.10
C ARG A 18 -8.05 -17.16 1.99
N GLN A 19 -9.29 -17.64 1.80
CA GLN A 19 -10.18 -17.09 0.77
C GLN A 19 -10.56 -15.62 1.03
N CYS A 20 -10.71 -15.22 2.29
CA CYS A 20 -10.88 -13.81 2.63
C CYS A 20 -9.68 -12.98 2.19
N ALA A 21 -8.45 -13.46 2.42
CA ALA A 21 -7.24 -12.77 1.97
C ALA A 21 -7.16 -12.68 0.45
N GLU A 22 -7.47 -13.78 -0.26
CA GLU A 22 -7.52 -13.81 -1.73
C GLU A 22 -8.51 -12.77 -2.27
N ALA A 23 -9.73 -12.70 -1.72
CA ALA A 23 -10.73 -11.72 -2.12
C ALA A 23 -10.28 -10.26 -1.84
N ILE A 24 -9.59 -10.01 -0.73
CA ILE A 24 -9.01 -8.70 -0.41
C ILE A 24 -7.96 -8.32 -1.45
N VAL A 25 -7.03 -9.23 -1.75
CA VAL A 25 -5.95 -8.98 -2.72
C VAL A 25 -6.50 -8.72 -4.12
N ASP A 26 -7.47 -9.52 -4.57
CA ASP A 26 -8.08 -9.32 -5.90
C ASP A 26 -8.78 -7.96 -6.00
N ARG A 27 -9.52 -7.57 -4.96
CA ARG A 27 -10.19 -6.27 -4.91
C ARG A 27 -9.22 -5.10 -4.84
N PHE A 28 -8.15 -5.25 -4.08
CA PHE A 28 -7.06 -4.28 -4.02
C PHE A 28 -6.37 -4.13 -5.38
N ALA A 29 -6.05 -5.24 -6.05
CA ALA A 29 -5.43 -5.22 -7.37
C ALA A 29 -6.30 -4.51 -8.41
N LEU A 30 -7.62 -4.74 -8.39
CA LEU A 30 -8.57 -4.01 -9.25
C LEU A 30 -8.55 -2.50 -8.98
N SER A 31 -8.53 -2.11 -7.70
CA SER A 31 -8.51 -0.69 -7.29
C SER A 31 -7.21 0.01 -7.67
N MET A 32 -6.08 -0.71 -7.62
CA MET A 32 -4.75 -0.16 -7.89
C MET A 32 -4.33 -0.22 -9.36
N GLY A 33 -5.04 -0.99 -10.19
CA GLY A 33 -4.61 -1.31 -11.56
C GLY A 33 -4.25 -0.09 -12.41
N GLU A 34 -5.08 0.93 -12.40
CA GLU A 34 -4.84 2.17 -13.16
C GLU A 34 -3.58 2.93 -12.68
N SER A 35 -3.30 2.87 -11.37
CA SER A 35 -2.15 3.57 -10.78
C SER A 35 -0.85 2.80 -10.94
N THR A 36 -0.91 1.46 -10.95
CA THR A 36 0.29 0.60 -10.96
C THR A 36 0.71 0.15 -12.35
N ALA A 37 -0.22 -0.04 -13.29
CA ALA A 37 0.10 -0.54 -14.63
C ALA A 37 1.16 0.31 -15.36
N PRO A 38 1.07 1.66 -15.42
CA PRO A 38 2.10 2.47 -16.07
C PRO A 38 3.47 2.37 -15.40
N ALA A 39 3.50 2.16 -14.07
CA ALA A 39 4.74 1.99 -13.31
C ALA A 39 5.41 0.65 -13.60
N VAL A 40 4.62 -0.43 -13.65
CA VAL A 40 5.10 -1.78 -14.01
C VAL A 40 5.64 -1.79 -15.44
N GLU A 41 4.93 -1.21 -16.41
CA GLU A 41 5.38 -1.09 -17.79
C GLU A 41 6.68 -0.31 -17.92
N PHE A 42 6.79 0.82 -17.21
CA PHE A 42 7.99 1.65 -17.19
C PHE A 42 9.20 0.86 -16.69
N LEU A 43 9.08 0.17 -15.56
CA LEU A 43 10.17 -0.61 -15.00
C LEU A 43 10.52 -1.84 -15.86
N ALA A 44 9.52 -2.52 -16.42
CA ALA A 44 9.74 -3.65 -17.33
C ALA A 44 10.48 -3.26 -18.61
N ALA A 45 10.29 -2.01 -19.08
CA ALA A 45 11.03 -1.44 -20.20
C ALA A 45 12.45 -0.97 -19.85
N GLY A 46 12.94 -1.22 -18.63
CA GLY A 46 14.24 -0.75 -18.15
C GLY A 46 14.28 0.76 -17.89
N GLY A 47 13.15 1.30 -17.41
CA GLY A 47 12.93 2.74 -17.24
C GLY A 47 14.01 3.44 -16.42
N SER A 48 14.69 4.40 -17.02
CA SER A 48 15.79 5.17 -16.42
C SER A 48 15.52 6.69 -16.33
N ASP A 49 14.34 7.14 -16.80
CA ASP A 49 13.93 8.54 -16.68
C ASP A 49 13.51 8.83 -15.24
N ALA A 50 14.36 9.56 -14.51
CA ALA A 50 14.16 9.89 -13.11
C ALA A 50 12.90 10.74 -12.87
N ALA A 51 12.61 11.70 -13.76
CA ALA A 51 11.42 12.54 -13.62
C ALA A 51 10.13 11.73 -13.83
N ARG A 52 10.15 10.81 -14.79
CA ARG A 52 9.03 9.89 -15.03
C ARG A 52 8.85 8.90 -13.87
N ALA A 53 9.93 8.33 -13.34
CA ALA A 53 9.87 7.45 -12.17
C ALA A 53 9.27 8.16 -10.95
N HIS A 54 9.68 9.41 -10.69
CA HIS A 54 9.10 10.26 -9.64
C HIS A 54 7.59 10.50 -9.84
N ALA A 55 7.17 10.87 -11.06
CA ALA A 55 5.76 11.06 -11.36
C ALA A 55 4.93 9.78 -11.18
N LEU A 56 5.47 8.61 -11.59
CA LEU A 56 4.84 7.31 -11.41
C LEU A 56 4.74 6.92 -9.93
N LEU A 57 5.78 7.17 -9.14
CA LEU A 57 5.75 6.94 -7.69
C LEU A 57 4.63 7.77 -7.03
N ASN A 58 4.51 9.06 -7.37
CA ASN A 58 3.40 9.89 -6.90
C ASN A 58 2.04 9.34 -7.33
N GLY A 59 1.90 8.86 -8.55
CA GLY A 59 0.68 8.21 -9.05
C GLY A 59 0.30 6.98 -8.25
N VAL A 60 1.25 6.07 -7.99
CA VAL A 60 1.05 4.88 -7.15
C VAL A 60 0.66 5.25 -5.73
N MET A 61 1.33 6.24 -5.12
CA MET A 61 1.01 6.67 -3.76
C MET A 61 -0.36 7.36 -3.68
N HIS A 62 -0.78 8.12 -4.68
CA HIS A 62 -2.13 8.68 -4.76
C HIS A 62 -3.19 7.57 -4.89
N GLY A 63 -2.96 6.55 -5.72
CA GLY A 63 -3.82 5.38 -5.81
C GLY A 63 -3.96 4.65 -4.47
N LEU A 64 -2.85 4.53 -3.71
CA LEU A 64 -2.88 3.98 -2.35
C LEU A 64 -3.72 4.84 -1.39
N VAL A 65 -3.64 6.17 -1.47
CA VAL A 65 -4.50 7.06 -0.66
C VAL A 65 -5.97 6.83 -1.02
N ASP A 66 -6.31 6.72 -2.29
CA ASP A 66 -7.69 6.47 -2.72
C ASP A 66 -8.19 5.11 -2.25
N THR A 67 -7.38 4.07 -2.42
CA THR A 67 -7.73 2.70 -2.03
C THR A 67 -7.81 2.53 -0.52
N LEU A 68 -6.88 3.06 0.27
CA LEU A 68 -6.77 2.79 1.70
C LEU A 68 -7.48 3.84 2.56
N VAL A 69 -7.52 5.10 2.13
CA VAL A 69 -8.06 6.21 2.94
C VAL A 69 -9.48 6.57 2.55
N ALA A 70 -9.76 6.66 1.24
CA ALA A 70 -11.08 7.05 0.73
C ALA A 70 -12.07 5.88 0.71
N SER A 71 -11.62 4.67 0.39
CA SER A 71 -12.49 3.52 0.18
C SER A 71 -13.17 3.04 1.47
N THR A 72 -14.47 2.75 1.37
CA THR A 72 -15.22 2.06 2.42
C THR A 72 -14.81 0.60 2.56
N ASP A 73 -14.39 -0.04 1.48
CA ASP A 73 -13.93 -1.42 1.46
C ASP A 73 -12.71 -1.59 2.38
N ALA A 74 -11.73 -0.69 2.28
CA ALA A 74 -10.54 -0.73 3.15
C ALA A 74 -10.90 -0.64 4.64
N GLN A 75 -12.00 0.03 5.00
CA GLN A 75 -12.47 0.09 6.38
C GLN A 75 -13.02 -1.27 6.85
N VAL A 76 -13.64 -2.05 5.96
CA VAL A 76 -14.20 -3.38 6.27
C VAL A 76 -13.07 -4.39 6.50
N TRP A 77 -12.06 -4.40 5.66
CA TRP A 77 -10.99 -5.40 5.73
C TRP A 77 -9.81 -5.01 6.63
N SER A 78 -9.69 -3.72 7.03
CA SER A 78 -8.55 -3.24 7.81
C SER A 78 -8.33 -4.00 9.13
N GLY A 79 -9.41 -4.39 9.80
CA GLY A 79 -9.34 -5.19 11.02
C GLY A 79 -8.81 -6.61 10.77
N PHE A 80 -9.18 -7.22 9.64
CA PHE A 80 -8.67 -8.54 9.23
C PHE A 80 -7.17 -8.46 8.92
N VAL A 81 -6.77 -7.48 8.09
CA VAL A 81 -5.37 -7.26 7.71
C VAL A 81 -4.50 -6.98 8.95
N ALA A 82 -4.95 -6.07 9.84
CA ALA A 82 -4.23 -5.76 11.07
C ALA A 82 -4.06 -6.97 11.98
N ARG A 83 -5.06 -7.85 12.05
CA ARG A 83 -4.96 -9.09 12.81
C ARG A 83 -3.89 -10.02 12.23
N GLU A 84 -3.87 -10.23 10.92
CA GLU A 84 -2.88 -11.08 10.26
C GLU A 84 -1.45 -10.52 10.41
N MET A 85 -1.29 -9.20 10.48
CA MET A 85 0.01 -8.56 10.78
C MET A 85 0.50 -8.85 12.21
N HIS A 86 -0.40 -8.96 13.19
CA HIS A 86 -0.04 -9.19 14.61
C HIS A 86 0.04 -10.65 14.98
N ALA A 87 -0.79 -11.49 14.39
CA ALA A 87 -0.87 -12.93 14.65
C ALA A 87 -0.99 -13.67 13.31
N PRO A 88 0.15 -13.87 12.61
CA PRO A 88 0.18 -14.48 11.29
C PRO A 88 -0.46 -15.86 11.26
N GLY A 89 -1.40 -16.06 10.31
CA GLY A 89 -2.05 -17.33 10.01
C GLY A 89 -1.88 -17.70 8.53
N GLU A 90 -2.71 -18.59 8.02
CA GLU A 90 -2.71 -19.01 6.61
C GLU A 90 -2.94 -17.83 5.64
N ALA A 91 -3.71 -16.84 6.05
CA ALA A 91 -4.00 -15.64 5.26
C ALA A 91 -2.78 -14.73 5.12
N PHE A 92 -1.84 -14.75 6.07
CA PHE A 92 -0.65 -13.90 6.05
C PHE A 92 0.19 -14.12 4.78
N ALA A 93 0.45 -15.37 4.41
CA ALA A 93 1.24 -15.70 3.22
C ALA A 93 0.61 -15.11 1.95
N VAL A 94 -0.71 -15.22 1.80
CA VAL A 94 -1.44 -14.64 0.65
C VAL A 94 -1.28 -13.12 0.60
N LEU A 95 -1.48 -12.44 1.74
CA LEU A 95 -1.32 -10.98 1.84
C LEU A 95 0.13 -10.56 1.58
N TYR A 96 1.10 -11.32 2.11
CA TYR A 96 2.51 -11.02 1.93
C TYR A 96 2.94 -11.16 0.46
N ASP A 97 2.68 -12.33 -0.14
CA ASP A 97 3.19 -12.67 -1.47
C ASP A 97 2.50 -11.88 -2.59
N ARG A 98 1.22 -11.54 -2.41
CA ARG A 98 0.41 -10.93 -3.47
C ARG A 98 0.10 -9.45 -3.27
N LEU A 99 0.38 -8.89 -2.06
CA LEU A 99 0.06 -7.50 -1.75
C LEU A 99 1.27 -6.75 -1.21
N TRP A 100 1.80 -7.14 -0.05
CA TRP A 100 2.79 -6.31 0.64
C TRP A 100 4.15 -6.33 -0.05
N GLN A 101 4.69 -7.51 -0.34
CA GLN A 101 6.00 -7.65 -0.96
C GLN A 101 6.04 -7.03 -2.36
N PRO A 102 5.14 -7.35 -3.32
CA PRO A 102 5.19 -6.76 -4.65
C PRO A 102 4.89 -5.24 -4.63
N GLY A 103 4.00 -4.75 -3.76
CA GLY A 103 3.72 -3.33 -3.64
C GLY A 103 4.91 -2.53 -3.09
N THR A 104 5.59 -3.07 -2.08
CA THR A 104 6.80 -2.45 -1.52
C THR A 104 7.95 -2.47 -2.53
N GLU A 105 8.14 -3.57 -3.25
CA GLU A 105 9.19 -3.67 -4.28
C GLU A 105 8.95 -2.72 -5.44
N LEU A 106 7.70 -2.58 -5.92
CA LEU A 106 7.34 -1.59 -6.95
C LEU A 106 7.72 -0.17 -6.52
N ALA A 107 7.34 0.23 -5.31
CA ALA A 107 7.66 1.55 -4.78
C ALA A 107 9.18 1.74 -4.62
N ALA A 108 9.91 0.72 -4.14
CA ALA A 108 11.36 0.76 -3.98
C ALA A 108 12.10 0.94 -5.31
N GLN A 109 11.68 0.21 -6.34
CA GLN A 109 12.27 0.33 -7.69
C GLN A 109 12.00 1.73 -8.28
N LEU A 110 10.81 2.29 -8.06
CA LEU A 110 10.50 3.65 -8.49
C LEU A 110 11.33 4.71 -7.74
N ILE A 111 11.52 4.55 -6.41
CA ILE A 111 12.41 5.44 -5.62
C ILE A 111 13.83 5.37 -6.17
N HIS A 112 14.36 4.16 -6.37
CA HIS A 112 15.70 3.96 -6.90
C HIS A 112 15.88 4.57 -8.31
N ALA A 113 14.91 4.34 -9.21
CA ALA A 113 14.91 4.92 -10.55
C ALA A 113 14.79 6.45 -10.53
N ALA A 114 13.93 7.01 -9.65
CA ALA A 114 13.77 8.45 -9.49
C ALA A 114 15.04 9.15 -8.99
N ARG A 115 15.91 8.43 -8.28
CA ARG A 115 17.24 8.89 -7.87
C ARG A 115 18.35 8.66 -8.92
N GLY A 116 17.98 8.21 -10.11
CA GLY A 116 18.96 7.87 -11.15
C GLY A 116 19.85 6.69 -10.80
N GLY A 117 19.34 5.72 -10.04
CA GLY A 117 20.06 4.52 -9.61
C GLY A 117 20.98 4.71 -8.40
N ARG A 118 20.96 5.89 -7.74
CA ARG A 118 21.80 6.19 -6.56
C ARG A 118 21.12 5.73 -5.26
N GLY A 119 21.92 5.55 -4.20
CA GLY A 119 21.46 5.27 -2.84
C GLY A 119 21.09 3.82 -2.52
N GLY A 120 21.29 2.88 -3.45
CA GLY A 120 21.07 1.44 -3.25
C GLY A 120 19.62 1.03 -3.11
N ILE A 121 19.29 -0.19 -3.59
CA ILE A 121 17.91 -0.71 -3.59
C ILE A 121 17.44 -1.10 -2.18
N GLU A 122 18.32 -1.54 -1.29
CA GLU A 122 17.97 -1.91 0.08
C GLU A 122 17.47 -0.69 0.89
N THR A 123 18.14 0.45 0.73
CA THR A 123 17.69 1.71 1.32
C THR A 123 16.34 2.13 0.76
N ALA A 124 16.16 2.02 -0.56
CA ALA A 124 14.90 2.32 -1.21
C ALA A 124 13.74 1.41 -0.72
N ARG A 125 14.01 0.11 -0.43
CA ARG A 125 13.02 -0.80 0.17
C ARG A 125 12.59 -0.37 1.57
N LEU A 126 13.54 0.03 2.42
CA LEU A 126 13.24 0.54 3.75
C LEU A 126 12.36 1.79 3.66
N GLU A 127 12.72 2.72 2.81
CA GLU A 127 11.99 3.97 2.62
C GLU A 127 10.60 3.74 2.01
N ALA A 128 10.46 2.82 1.05
CA ALA A 128 9.17 2.41 0.51
C ALA A 128 8.27 1.83 1.60
N ALA A 129 8.81 0.94 2.45
CA ALA A 129 8.07 0.37 3.56
C ALA A 129 7.61 1.44 4.55
N MET A 130 8.47 2.40 4.89
CA MET A 130 8.11 3.54 5.77
C MET A 130 7.04 4.43 5.14
N LEU A 131 7.18 4.77 3.86
CA LEU A 131 6.25 5.61 3.12
C LEU A 131 4.84 4.99 3.06
N ILE A 132 4.75 3.70 2.76
CA ILE A 132 3.48 2.95 2.71
C ILE A 132 2.89 2.83 4.12
N SER A 133 3.73 2.58 5.14
CA SER A 133 3.28 2.44 6.53
C SER A 133 2.63 3.71 7.08
N ASN A 134 2.96 4.90 6.57
CA ASN A 134 2.30 6.13 6.96
C ASN A 134 0.78 6.12 6.68
N LEU A 135 0.33 5.33 5.71
CA LEU A 135 -1.10 5.19 5.39
C LEU A 135 -1.85 4.27 6.37
N VAL A 136 -1.15 3.45 7.15
CA VAL A 136 -1.75 2.61 8.20
C VAL A 136 -2.45 3.45 9.27
N ALA A 137 -1.98 4.68 9.49
CA ALA A 137 -2.63 5.66 10.36
C ALA A 137 -4.08 5.97 9.93
N PHE A 138 -4.41 5.81 8.66
CA PHE A 138 -5.75 6.06 8.09
C PHE A 138 -6.58 4.79 7.89
N THR A 139 -6.04 3.62 8.15
CA THR A 139 -6.74 2.33 8.13
C THR A 139 -6.99 1.84 9.56
N SER A 140 -6.14 0.99 10.13
CA SER A 140 -6.29 0.51 11.51
C SER A 140 -6.19 1.62 12.56
N GLY A 141 -5.40 2.67 12.31
CA GLY A 141 -5.27 3.88 13.14
C GLY A 141 -6.34 4.95 12.91
N ARG A 142 -7.29 4.77 11.99
CA ARG A 142 -8.24 5.79 11.52
C ARG A 142 -8.97 6.56 12.62
N ARG A 143 -9.43 5.86 13.67
CA ARG A 143 -10.14 6.49 14.79
C ARG A 143 -9.24 7.46 15.57
N VAL A 144 -8.01 7.06 15.80
CA VAL A 144 -7.00 7.88 16.51
C VAL A 144 -6.64 9.09 15.67
N THR A 145 -6.33 8.89 14.39
CA THR A 145 -5.99 9.96 13.46
C THR A 145 -7.11 10.99 13.35
N LYS A 146 -8.36 10.56 13.16
CA LYS A 146 -9.52 11.45 13.12
C LYS A 146 -9.62 12.30 14.38
N LYS A 147 -9.42 11.71 15.56
CA LYS A 147 -9.51 12.40 16.85
C LYS A 147 -8.38 13.44 17.00
N ILE A 148 -7.14 13.08 16.65
CA ILE A 148 -5.98 14.00 16.70
C ILE A 148 -6.21 15.18 15.77
N MET A 149 -6.72 14.95 14.57
CA MET A 149 -6.94 15.97 13.54
C MET A 149 -8.24 16.77 13.72
N GLY A 150 -9.09 16.41 14.67
CA GLY A 150 -10.41 17.01 14.85
C GLY A 150 -11.40 16.72 13.70
N TRP A 151 -11.15 15.69 12.90
CA TRP A 151 -11.99 15.34 11.75
C TRP A 151 -13.20 14.51 12.16
N GLN A 152 -14.38 14.96 11.77
CA GLN A 152 -15.60 14.15 11.93
C GLN A 152 -15.63 13.01 10.90
N GLU A 153 -15.24 13.32 9.67
CA GLU A 153 -15.12 12.35 8.55
C GLU A 153 -13.88 12.69 7.70
N ILE A 154 -13.51 11.76 6.82
CA ILE A 154 -12.46 11.98 5.83
C ILE A 154 -13.16 12.22 4.50
N GLY A 155 -13.45 13.48 4.22
CA GLY A 155 -14.05 13.94 2.97
C GLY A 155 -12.99 14.41 1.96
N PRO A 156 -13.44 15.09 0.87
CA PRO A 156 -12.54 15.50 -0.21
C PRO A 156 -11.38 16.38 0.24
N ASP A 157 -11.61 17.33 1.16
CA ASP A 157 -10.57 18.26 1.63
C ASP A 157 -9.50 17.53 2.46
N GLN A 158 -9.91 16.59 3.32
CA GLN A 158 -9.03 15.77 4.11
C GLN A 158 -8.19 14.85 3.22
N LEU A 159 -8.81 14.24 2.21
CA LEU A 159 -8.10 13.43 1.22
C LEU A 159 -7.08 14.24 0.43
N ALA A 160 -7.45 15.45 0.00
CA ALA A 160 -6.52 16.36 -0.66
C ALA A 160 -5.34 16.74 0.25
N ALA A 161 -5.58 16.93 1.55
CA ALA A 161 -4.52 17.19 2.52
C ALA A 161 -3.58 15.98 2.69
N VAL A 162 -4.12 14.76 2.76
CA VAL A 162 -3.32 13.52 2.82
C VAL A 162 -2.49 13.37 1.56
N ARG A 163 -3.07 13.51 0.36
CA ARG A 163 -2.33 13.44 -0.91
C ARG A 163 -1.19 14.45 -0.98
N ARG A 164 -1.43 15.73 -0.61
CA ARG A 164 -0.36 16.74 -0.56
C ARG A 164 0.74 16.38 0.44
N SER A 165 0.40 15.78 1.57
CA SER A 165 1.39 15.34 2.56
C SER A 165 2.26 14.20 2.03
N ILE A 166 1.65 13.21 1.39
CA ILE A 166 2.37 12.09 0.77
C ILE A 166 3.25 12.58 -0.38
N ALA A 167 2.76 13.46 -1.25
CA ALA A 167 3.55 14.01 -2.34
C ALA A 167 4.82 14.71 -1.84
N ARG A 168 4.72 15.54 -0.78
CA ARG A 168 5.90 16.17 -0.16
C ARG A 168 6.89 15.15 0.41
N GLN A 169 6.42 14.02 0.94
CA GLN A 169 7.30 12.96 1.43
C GLN A 169 8.02 12.27 0.27
N VAL A 170 7.31 12.01 -0.83
CA VAL A 170 7.91 11.47 -2.06
C VAL A 170 8.98 12.44 -2.61
N ASP A 171 8.65 13.74 -2.68
CA ASP A 171 9.60 14.76 -3.15
C ASP A 171 10.88 14.79 -2.28
N ALA A 172 10.72 14.74 -0.95
CA ALA A 172 11.84 14.72 -0.02
C ALA A 172 12.70 13.44 -0.16
N LEU A 173 12.06 12.28 -0.32
CA LEU A 173 12.75 11.01 -0.51
C LEU A 173 13.57 10.98 -1.80
N VAL A 174 13.03 11.56 -2.87
CA VAL A 174 13.72 11.57 -4.17
C VAL A 174 14.86 12.60 -4.20
N ALA A 175 14.70 13.74 -3.50
CA ALA A 175 15.72 14.80 -3.45
C ALA A 175 16.95 14.41 -2.62
N VAL A 176 16.78 13.58 -1.58
CA VAL A 176 17.88 13.14 -0.70
C VAL A 176 18.35 11.75 -1.13
N VAL A 177 19.64 11.64 -1.50
CA VAL A 177 20.27 10.35 -1.81
C VAL A 177 21.15 9.96 -0.63
N PRO A 178 20.80 8.91 0.14
CA PRO A 178 21.65 8.43 1.22
C PRO A 178 23.01 7.98 0.69
N GLY A 179 24.09 8.51 1.28
CA GLY A 179 25.46 8.14 0.93
C GLY A 179 26.23 9.17 0.09
N ASP A 180 25.68 10.33 -0.16
CA ASP A 180 26.38 11.48 -0.78
C ASP A 180 27.15 12.33 0.29
N GLU A 181 27.34 11.80 1.53
CA GLU A 181 28.17 12.42 2.59
C GLU A 181 29.58 11.83 2.61
#